data_5ca3b843d0742ebeb9b9e1d93b34a144
#
_entry.id   5ca3b843d0742ebeb9b9e1d93b34a144
#
_cell.length_a   1.000
_cell.length_b   1.000
_cell.length_c   1.000
_cell.angle_alpha   90.00
_cell.angle_beta   90.00
_cell.angle_gamma   90.00
#
_symmetry.space_group_name_H-M   'P 1'
#
loop_
_entity.id
_entity.type
_entity.pdbx_description
1 polymer ?
#
loop_
_entity_poly.entity_id
_entity_poly.type
_entity_poly.pdbx_seq_one_letter_code
_entity_poly.pdbx_strand_id
1 'polypeptide(L)'
;MKKSKQAGKYILSDFISASIAWLLFNILRYEVLFVINEGTDSLLDYLQYPGVLTGQFVIPFFWLVLYYFSGYYNKPFGKSRLTELFSTFITVLIGTIFVFFTLLLDDIPRSIDIYYKLFFGMFGLQFFITYIPRLLITQSGMRKIKNREWAMKVLIIGAGGKAVRIAHDLYRLGYDICGLVSEDERTPVKADRNQVLGTV
;
A
#
# COMPACT_ATOMS: atom_id res chain seq x y z
N MET A 1 10.23 16.44 -6.02
CA MET A 1 10.13 15.65 -7.27
C MET A 1 10.20 14.12 -7.07
N LYS A 2 11.16 13.54 -6.35
CA LYS A 2 11.28 12.07 -6.17
C LYS A 2 10.10 11.45 -5.40
N LYS A 3 9.58 12.13 -4.37
CA LYS A 3 8.43 11.67 -3.56
C LYS A 3 7.14 11.57 -4.39
N SER A 4 6.86 12.54 -5.23
CA SER A 4 5.68 12.55 -6.12
C SER A 4 5.74 11.43 -7.16
N LYS A 5 6.93 11.19 -7.77
CA LYS A 5 7.10 10.10 -8.74
C LYS A 5 6.89 8.71 -8.11
N GLN A 6 7.30 8.53 -6.85
CA GLN A 6 7.09 7.25 -6.14
C GLN A 6 5.62 7.07 -5.77
N ALA A 7 4.95 8.12 -5.27
CA ALA A 7 3.52 8.07 -5.00
C ALA A 7 2.71 7.75 -6.27
N GLY A 8 3.07 8.35 -7.42
CA GLY A 8 2.43 8.04 -8.70
C GLY A 8 2.54 6.58 -9.12
N LYS A 9 3.68 5.91 -8.83
CA LYS A 9 3.83 4.46 -9.10
C LYS A 9 2.87 3.61 -8.26
N TYR A 10 2.68 3.96 -6.99
CA TYR A 10 1.71 3.28 -6.14
C TYR A 10 0.28 3.49 -6.64
N ILE A 11 -0.09 4.73 -6.98
CA ILE A 11 -1.45 5.04 -7.47
C ILE A 11 -1.74 4.26 -8.76
N LEU A 12 -0.81 4.25 -9.72
CA LEU A 12 -0.99 3.50 -10.97
C LEU A 12 -1.06 1.99 -10.72
N SER A 13 -0.17 1.47 -9.87
CA SER A 13 -0.17 0.06 -9.49
C SER A 13 -1.47 -0.34 -8.80
N ASP A 14 -1.95 0.48 -7.87
CA ASP A 14 -3.18 0.22 -7.12
C ASP A 14 -4.42 0.25 -8.03
N PHE A 15 -4.47 1.18 -8.99
CA PHE A 15 -5.54 1.23 -9.98
C PHE A 15 -5.59 -0.03 -10.84
N ILE A 16 -4.44 -0.45 -11.39
CA ILE A 16 -4.33 -1.66 -12.20
C ILE A 16 -4.69 -2.90 -11.36
N SER A 17 -4.15 -2.99 -10.14
CA SER A 17 -4.43 -4.09 -9.22
C SER A 17 -5.91 -4.19 -8.87
N ALA A 18 -6.56 -3.08 -8.56
CA ALA A 18 -7.98 -3.05 -8.25
C ALA A 18 -8.85 -3.42 -9.47
N SER A 19 -8.46 -2.97 -10.68
CA SER A 19 -9.16 -3.33 -11.91
C SER A 19 -9.08 -4.82 -12.20
N ILE A 20 -7.90 -5.42 -12.04
CA ILE A 20 -7.69 -6.87 -12.22
C ILE A 20 -8.43 -7.67 -11.14
N ALA A 21 -8.33 -7.25 -9.87
CA ALA A 21 -9.00 -7.92 -8.77
C ALA A 21 -10.52 -7.91 -8.94
N TRP A 22 -11.09 -6.79 -9.38
CA TRP A 22 -12.52 -6.68 -9.65
C TRP A 22 -12.96 -7.55 -10.83
N LEU A 23 -12.20 -7.59 -11.91
CA LEU A 23 -12.48 -8.48 -13.04
C LEU A 23 -12.48 -9.95 -12.62
N LEU A 24 -11.46 -10.39 -11.89
CA LEU A 24 -11.36 -11.76 -11.38
C LEU A 24 -12.46 -12.07 -10.38
N PHE A 25 -12.86 -11.12 -9.57
CA PHE A 25 -13.99 -11.28 -8.66
C PHE A 25 -15.31 -11.47 -9.43
N ASN A 26 -15.55 -10.73 -10.53
CA ASN A 26 -16.73 -10.92 -11.36
C ASN A 26 -16.76 -12.30 -12.04
N ILE A 27 -15.61 -12.83 -12.46
CA ILE A 27 -15.50 -14.20 -12.97
C ILE A 27 -15.86 -15.21 -11.86
N LEU A 28 -15.29 -15.06 -10.66
CA LEU A 28 -15.63 -15.90 -9.51
C LEU A 28 -17.12 -15.79 -9.14
N ARG A 29 -17.69 -14.60 -9.17
CA ARG A 29 -19.09 -14.34 -8.89
C ARG A 29 -19.99 -15.05 -9.92
N TYR A 30 -19.61 -14.97 -11.20
CA TYR A 30 -20.30 -15.70 -12.26
C TYR A 30 -20.29 -17.22 -11.99
N GLU A 31 -19.12 -17.82 -11.72
CA GLU A 31 -19.03 -19.25 -11.45
C GLU A 31 -19.87 -19.67 -10.21
N VAL A 32 -19.83 -18.87 -9.14
CA VAL A 32 -20.54 -19.19 -7.90
C VAL A 32 -22.06 -18.99 -8.03
N LEU A 33 -22.52 -17.97 -8.74
CA LEU A 33 -23.95 -17.66 -8.84
C LEU A 33 -24.63 -18.31 -10.05
N PHE A 34 -24.00 -18.29 -11.23
CA PHE A 34 -24.61 -18.74 -12.47
C PHE A 34 -24.52 -20.25 -12.69
N VAL A 35 -23.36 -20.85 -12.37
CA VAL A 35 -23.19 -22.32 -12.48
C VAL A 35 -24.10 -23.05 -11.50
N ILE A 36 -24.37 -22.48 -10.32
CA ILE A 36 -25.28 -23.08 -9.33
C ILE A 36 -26.77 -22.86 -9.69
N ASN A 37 -27.09 -21.78 -10.41
CA ASN A 37 -28.48 -21.41 -10.76
C ASN A 37 -28.91 -21.89 -12.15
N GLU A 38 -28.16 -22.77 -12.82
CA GLU A 38 -28.45 -23.28 -14.17
C GLU A 38 -28.67 -22.16 -15.21
N GLY A 39 -27.94 -21.04 -15.05
CA GLY A 39 -27.99 -19.91 -15.97
C GLY A 39 -27.51 -20.31 -17.38
N THR A 40 -28.22 -19.85 -18.40
CA THR A 40 -27.90 -20.16 -19.80
C THR A 40 -26.97 -19.13 -20.43
N ASP A 41 -26.73 -18.01 -19.76
CA ASP A 41 -25.93 -16.91 -20.32
C ASP A 41 -24.43 -17.25 -20.30
N SER A 42 -23.72 -16.85 -21.35
CA SER A 42 -22.28 -17.06 -21.41
C SER A 42 -21.55 -16.09 -20.46
N LEU A 43 -20.33 -16.45 -20.03
CA LEU A 43 -19.48 -15.57 -19.24
C LEU A 43 -19.28 -14.21 -19.94
N LEU A 44 -19.17 -14.20 -21.27
CA LEU A 44 -18.98 -12.97 -22.04
C LEU A 44 -20.21 -12.06 -21.96
N ASP A 45 -21.42 -12.63 -22.05
CA ASP A 45 -22.66 -11.88 -21.93
C ASP A 45 -22.79 -11.26 -20.52
N TYR A 46 -22.46 -12.03 -19.48
CA TYR A 46 -22.42 -11.54 -18.12
C TYR A 46 -21.43 -10.38 -17.94
N LEU A 47 -20.19 -10.50 -18.46
CA LEU A 47 -19.17 -9.44 -18.34
C LEU A 47 -19.54 -8.16 -19.11
N GLN A 48 -20.36 -8.27 -20.15
CA GLN A 48 -20.88 -7.14 -20.92
C GLN A 48 -22.11 -6.48 -20.29
N TYR A 49 -22.66 -7.06 -19.22
CA TYR A 49 -23.81 -6.47 -18.54
C TYR A 49 -23.48 -5.06 -18.03
N PRO A 50 -24.36 -4.06 -18.27
CA PRO A 50 -24.06 -2.65 -17.95
C PRO A 50 -23.64 -2.41 -16.50
N GLY A 51 -24.21 -3.14 -15.54
CA GLY A 51 -23.84 -3.06 -14.11
C GLY A 51 -22.41 -3.53 -13.85
N VAL A 52 -21.98 -4.64 -14.48
CA VAL A 52 -20.62 -5.18 -14.36
C VAL A 52 -19.61 -4.25 -14.99
N LEU A 53 -19.90 -3.70 -16.17
CA LEU A 53 -19.06 -2.71 -16.85
C LEU A 53 -18.93 -1.43 -16.03
N THR A 54 -20.03 -0.92 -15.50
CA THR A 54 -20.00 0.27 -14.63
C THR A 54 -19.13 0.02 -13.38
N GLY A 55 -19.31 -1.15 -12.75
CA GLY A 55 -18.49 -1.56 -11.61
C GLY A 55 -16.99 -1.65 -11.95
N GLN A 56 -16.64 -2.09 -13.18
CA GLN A 56 -15.26 -2.18 -13.65
C GLN A 56 -14.54 -0.81 -13.67
N PHE A 57 -15.28 0.28 -13.83
CA PHE A 57 -14.73 1.63 -13.73
C PHE A 57 -14.85 2.21 -12.32
N VAL A 58 -16.00 2.06 -11.67
CA VAL A 58 -16.27 2.70 -10.37
C VAL A 58 -15.44 2.10 -9.23
N ILE A 59 -15.32 0.77 -9.16
CA ILE A 59 -14.67 0.09 -8.05
C ILE A 59 -13.16 0.39 -7.94
N PRO A 60 -12.37 0.45 -9.02
CA PRO A 60 -10.97 0.86 -8.92
C PRO A 60 -10.80 2.26 -8.36
N PHE A 61 -11.65 3.22 -8.71
CA PHE A 61 -11.63 4.56 -8.13
C PHE A 61 -12.00 4.56 -6.65
N PHE A 62 -13.01 3.78 -6.25
CA PHE A 62 -13.33 3.59 -4.84
C PHE A 62 -12.12 3.12 -4.03
N TRP A 63 -11.37 2.11 -4.53
CA TRP A 63 -10.16 1.62 -3.86
C TRP A 63 -9.07 2.68 -3.77
N LEU A 64 -8.85 3.49 -4.83
CA LEU A 64 -7.89 4.59 -4.78
C LEU A 64 -8.25 5.62 -3.71
N VAL A 65 -9.53 6.00 -3.62
CA VAL A 65 -10.04 6.93 -2.60
C VAL A 65 -9.82 6.35 -1.21
N LEU A 66 -10.13 5.08 -0.99
CA LEU A 66 -9.94 4.42 0.30
C LEU A 66 -8.45 4.38 0.70
N TYR A 67 -7.54 4.06 -0.23
CA TYR A 67 -6.10 4.08 0.02
C TYR A 67 -5.57 5.49 0.27
N TYR A 68 -6.13 6.49 -0.37
CA TYR A 68 -5.80 7.89 -0.10
C TYR A 68 -6.18 8.30 1.32
N PHE A 69 -7.40 8.00 1.77
CA PHE A 69 -7.87 8.28 3.12
C PHE A 69 -7.11 7.50 4.20
N SER A 70 -6.66 6.28 3.91
CA SER A 70 -5.78 5.54 4.84
C SER A 70 -4.38 6.16 5.01
N GLY A 71 -4.09 7.27 4.31
CA GLY A 71 -2.79 7.95 4.35
C GLY A 71 -1.67 7.19 3.66
N TYR A 72 -2.01 6.17 2.89
CA TYR A 72 -1.06 5.26 2.26
C TYR A 72 -0.03 5.99 1.38
N TYR A 73 -0.46 7.01 0.64
CA TYR A 73 0.39 7.75 -0.29
C TYR A 73 1.22 8.86 0.36
N ASN A 74 0.97 9.19 1.63
CA ASN A 74 1.65 10.31 2.31
C ASN A 74 3.12 10.03 2.61
N LYS A 75 3.46 8.76 2.89
CA LYS A 75 4.83 8.34 3.22
C LYS A 75 5.29 7.21 2.28
N PRO A 76 5.66 7.52 1.02
CA PRO A 76 6.04 6.51 0.03
C PRO A 76 7.44 5.92 0.26
N PHE A 77 8.21 6.44 1.23
CA PHE A 77 9.55 5.97 1.57
C PHE A 77 9.64 5.49 3.01
N GLY A 78 10.52 4.53 3.26
CA GLY A 78 10.84 4.06 4.62
C GLY A 78 9.79 3.15 5.24
N LYS A 79 8.83 2.64 4.48
CA LYS A 79 7.87 1.64 4.98
C LYS A 79 8.55 0.30 5.17
N SER A 80 8.33 -0.34 6.32
CA SER A 80 8.73 -1.72 6.52
C SER A 80 7.76 -2.68 5.82
N ARG A 81 8.21 -3.91 5.55
CA ARG A 81 7.37 -4.95 4.93
C ARG A 81 6.13 -5.27 5.79
N LEU A 82 6.31 -5.26 7.12
CA LEU A 82 5.22 -5.50 8.07
C LEU A 82 4.21 -4.36 8.07
N THR A 83 4.67 -3.11 8.06
CA THR A 83 3.79 -1.94 7.95
C THR A 83 2.98 -1.99 6.66
N GLU A 84 3.60 -2.40 5.55
CA GLU A 84 2.93 -2.57 4.27
C GLU A 84 1.85 -3.65 4.33
N LEU A 85 2.18 -4.81 4.92
CA LEU A 85 1.26 -5.93 5.11
C LEU A 85 0.03 -5.52 5.92
N PHE A 86 0.24 -5.01 7.14
CA PHE A 86 -0.85 -4.67 8.05
C PHE A 86 -1.71 -3.51 7.52
N SER A 87 -1.08 -2.47 6.96
CA SER A 87 -1.83 -1.35 6.39
C SER A 87 -2.70 -1.80 5.22
N THR A 88 -2.17 -2.63 4.32
CA THR A 88 -2.92 -3.16 3.19
C THR A 88 -4.02 -4.10 3.66
N PHE A 89 -3.73 -4.99 4.62
CA PHE A 89 -4.71 -5.94 5.18
C PHE A 89 -5.92 -5.22 5.77
N ILE A 90 -5.68 -4.27 6.68
CA ILE A 90 -6.78 -3.54 7.35
C ILE A 90 -7.58 -2.71 6.33
N THR A 91 -6.91 -2.02 5.42
CA THR A 91 -7.61 -1.18 4.43
C THR A 91 -8.43 -2.04 3.48
N VAL A 92 -7.90 -3.18 3.01
CA VAL A 92 -8.61 -4.10 2.14
C VAL A 92 -9.79 -4.75 2.89
N LEU A 93 -9.62 -5.12 4.16
CA LEU A 93 -10.70 -5.68 4.97
C LEU A 93 -11.88 -4.70 5.09
N ILE A 94 -11.60 -3.43 5.45
CA ILE A 94 -12.63 -2.40 5.56
C ILE A 94 -13.32 -2.17 4.21
N GLY A 95 -12.54 -2.05 3.13
CA GLY A 95 -13.10 -1.82 1.80
C GLY A 95 -13.92 -2.99 1.30
N THR A 96 -13.48 -4.24 1.55
CA THR A 96 -14.23 -5.45 1.20
C THR A 96 -15.56 -5.51 1.94
N ILE A 97 -15.58 -5.20 3.24
CA ILE A 97 -16.82 -5.13 4.01
C ILE A 97 -17.79 -4.12 3.37
N PHE A 98 -17.30 -2.92 3.03
CA PHE A 98 -18.14 -1.89 2.41
C PHE A 98 -18.70 -2.33 1.07
N VAL A 99 -17.86 -2.81 0.14
CA VAL A 99 -18.29 -3.27 -1.18
C VAL A 99 -19.21 -4.48 -1.08
N PHE A 100 -18.91 -5.41 -0.15
CA PHE A 100 -19.72 -6.60 0.07
C PHE A 100 -21.15 -6.24 0.52
N PHE A 101 -21.29 -5.31 1.48
CA PHE A 101 -22.63 -4.83 1.87
C PHE A 101 -23.36 -4.12 0.73
N THR A 102 -22.66 -3.39 -0.13
CA THR A 102 -23.26 -2.75 -1.31
C THR A 102 -23.77 -3.80 -2.31
N LEU A 103 -22.99 -4.85 -2.56
CA LEU A 103 -23.39 -5.96 -3.44
C LEU A 103 -24.51 -6.81 -2.86
N LEU A 104 -24.55 -6.96 -1.53
CA LEU A 104 -25.55 -7.76 -0.83
C LEU A 104 -26.95 -7.12 -0.91
N LEU A 105 -27.03 -5.80 -1.09
CA LEU A 105 -28.28 -5.11 -1.34
C LEU A 105 -28.88 -5.42 -2.72
N ASP A 106 -28.01 -5.84 -3.65
CA ASP A 106 -28.39 -6.10 -5.07
C ASP A 106 -28.64 -7.59 -5.32
N ASP A 107 -27.97 -8.49 -4.61
CA ASP A 107 -28.06 -9.95 -4.75
C ASP A 107 -28.61 -10.62 -3.48
N ILE A 108 -29.62 -11.46 -3.62
CA ILE A 108 -30.10 -12.34 -2.54
C ILE A 108 -29.70 -13.79 -2.85
N PRO A 109 -28.50 -14.25 -2.45
CA PRO A 109 -28.09 -15.62 -2.67
C PRO A 109 -28.98 -16.61 -1.88
N ARG A 110 -29.22 -17.78 -2.46
CA ARG A 110 -30.06 -18.83 -1.88
C ARG A 110 -29.43 -19.57 -0.69
N SER A 111 -28.12 -19.40 -0.47
CA SER A 111 -27.37 -20.13 0.57
C SER A 111 -26.34 -19.24 1.27
N ILE A 112 -26.16 -19.42 2.58
CA ILE A 112 -25.17 -18.71 3.40
C ILE A 112 -23.75 -19.03 2.93
N ASP A 113 -23.47 -20.23 2.44
CA ASP A 113 -22.13 -20.63 1.96
C ASP A 113 -21.65 -19.77 0.78
N ILE A 114 -22.57 -19.30 -0.05
CA ILE A 114 -22.27 -18.43 -1.18
C ILE A 114 -21.72 -17.09 -0.70
N TYR A 115 -22.31 -16.53 0.36
CA TYR A 115 -21.83 -15.28 0.95
C TYR A 115 -20.38 -15.39 1.44
N TYR A 116 -20.04 -16.47 2.13
CA TYR A 116 -18.66 -16.69 2.58
C TYR A 116 -17.70 -16.84 1.41
N LYS A 117 -18.05 -17.60 0.39
CA LYS A 117 -17.21 -17.76 -0.80
C LYS A 117 -16.96 -16.44 -1.51
N LEU A 118 -17.99 -15.62 -1.69
CA LEU A 118 -17.88 -14.31 -2.33
C LEU A 118 -17.07 -13.33 -1.47
N PHE A 119 -17.32 -13.28 -0.15
CA PHE A 119 -16.60 -12.39 0.76
C PHE A 119 -15.12 -12.72 0.83
N PHE A 120 -14.77 -13.97 1.15
CA PHE A 120 -13.36 -14.36 1.25
C PHE A 120 -12.65 -14.39 -0.11
N GLY A 121 -13.36 -14.72 -1.17
CA GLY A 121 -12.85 -14.65 -2.54
C GLY A 121 -12.49 -13.21 -2.92
N MET A 122 -13.40 -12.26 -2.71
CA MET A 122 -13.17 -10.84 -2.94
C MET A 122 -12.02 -10.29 -2.09
N PHE A 123 -12.05 -10.59 -0.77
CA PHE A 123 -10.99 -10.16 0.13
C PHE A 123 -9.62 -10.71 -0.29
N GLY A 124 -9.54 -12.00 -0.57
CA GLY A 124 -8.28 -12.65 -0.98
C GLY A 124 -7.75 -12.10 -2.29
N LEU A 125 -8.60 -12.02 -3.33
CA LEU A 125 -8.20 -11.46 -4.63
C LEU A 125 -7.69 -10.02 -4.48
N GLN A 126 -8.46 -9.15 -3.83
CA GLN A 126 -8.08 -7.74 -3.65
C GLN A 126 -6.79 -7.62 -2.83
N PHE A 127 -6.66 -8.40 -1.75
CA PHE A 127 -5.49 -8.34 -0.89
C PHE A 127 -4.22 -8.78 -1.62
N PHE A 128 -4.20 -9.97 -2.21
CA PHE A 128 -2.99 -10.49 -2.84
C PHE A 128 -2.59 -9.71 -4.08
N ILE A 129 -3.55 -9.34 -4.94
CA ILE A 129 -3.28 -8.60 -6.17
C ILE A 129 -2.80 -7.19 -5.87
N THR A 130 -3.23 -6.57 -4.76
CA THR A 130 -2.74 -5.26 -4.34
C THR A 130 -1.43 -5.35 -3.57
N TYR A 131 -1.29 -6.31 -2.64
CA TYR A 131 -0.13 -6.42 -1.77
C TYR A 131 1.15 -6.77 -2.50
N ILE A 132 1.10 -7.70 -3.45
CA ILE A 132 2.31 -8.17 -4.17
C ILE A 132 3.01 -7.03 -4.93
N PRO A 133 2.34 -6.26 -5.81
CA PRO A 133 2.98 -5.13 -6.48
C PRO A 133 3.47 -4.05 -5.52
N ARG A 134 2.71 -3.74 -4.47
CA ARG A 134 3.12 -2.79 -3.44
C ARG A 134 4.42 -3.22 -2.76
N LEU A 135 4.53 -4.51 -2.39
CA LEU A 135 5.73 -5.06 -1.78
C LEU A 135 6.94 -4.90 -2.72
N LEU A 136 6.77 -5.17 -4.02
CA LEU A 136 7.83 -5.01 -5.02
C LEU A 136 8.26 -3.54 -5.16
N ILE A 137 7.31 -2.61 -5.20
CA ILE A 137 7.59 -1.16 -5.27
C ILE A 137 8.32 -0.71 -4.00
N THR A 138 7.87 -1.13 -2.81
CA THR A 138 8.51 -0.83 -1.53
C THR A 138 9.95 -1.36 -1.49
N GLN A 139 10.17 -2.61 -1.88
CA GLN A 139 11.51 -3.20 -1.92
C GLN A 139 12.43 -2.49 -2.92
N SER A 140 11.92 -2.15 -4.10
CA SER A 140 12.67 -1.39 -5.10
C SER A 140 13.07 0.00 -4.56
N GLY A 141 12.16 0.68 -3.87
CA GLY A 141 12.44 1.96 -3.21
C GLY A 141 13.52 1.84 -2.13
N MET A 142 13.42 0.82 -1.26
CA MET A 142 14.42 0.55 -0.22
C MET A 142 15.79 0.21 -0.78
N ARG A 143 15.86 -0.56 -1.88
CA ARG A 143 17.15 -0.84 -2.57
C ARG A 143 17.80 0.43 -3.08
N LYS A 144 17.03 1.37 -3.66
CA LYS A 144 17.54 2.66 -4.14
C LYS A 144 18.04 3.56 -3.03
N ILE A 145 17.41 3.53 -1.85
CA ILE A 145 17.91 4.22 -0.66
C ILE A 145 19.23 3.59 -0.20
N LYS A 146 19.29 2.26 -0.09
CA LYS A 146 20.49 1.52 0.32
C LYS A 146 21.67 1.74 -0.64
N ASN A 147 21.41 1.79 -1.94
CA ASN A 147 22.41 2.07 -2.97
C ASN A 147 22.74 3.56 -3.10
N ARG A 148 22.21 4.42 -2.22
CA ARG A 148 22.42 5.89 -2.21
C ARG A 148 21.98 6.63 -3.47
N GLU A 149 21.25 5.97 -4.39
CA GLU A 149 20.65 6.65 -5.53
C GLU A 149 19.61 7.71 -5.08
N TRP A 150 18.95 7.44 -3.96
CA TRP A 150 17.95 8.29 -3.32
C TRP A 150 18.35 8.61 -1.88
N ALA A 151 19.61 9.02 -1.66
CA ALA A 151 20.07 9.40 -0.35
C ALA A 151 19.15 10.46 0.27
N MET A 152 18.53 10.11 1.39
CA MET A 152 17.76 11.05 2.20
C MET A 152 18.71 11.77 3.13
N LYS A 153 18.70 13.08 3.07
CA LYS A 153 19.48 13.92 3.97
C LYS A 153 18.84 13.91 5.35
N VAL A 154 19.62 13.55 6.37
CA VAL A 154 19.19 13.48 7.76
C VAL A 154 20.09 14.40 8.59
N LEU A 155 19.46 15.25 9.40
CA LEU A 155 20.11 16.01 10.44
C LEU A 155 19.80 15.34 11.78
N ILE A 156 20.81 15.09 12.61
CA ILE A 156 20.63 14.44 13.90
C ILE A 156 20.74 15.50 14.99
N ILE A 157 19.72 15.60 15.83
CA ILE A 157 19.74 16.47 17.01
C ILE A 157 20.33 15.66 18.17
N GLY A 158 21.44 16.15 18.69
CA GLY A 158 22.27 15.52 19.70
C GLY A 158 23.70 15.27 19.19
N ALA A 159 24.71 15.44 20.07
CA ALA A 159 26.12 15.24 19.74
C ALA A 159 26.79 14.21 20.67
N GLY A 160 26.05 13.55 21.55
CA GLY A 160 26.53 12.51 22.44
C GLY A 160 26.83 11.17 21.78
N GLY A 161 27.41 10.22 22.52
CA GLY A 161 27.77 8.90 21.97
C GLY A 161 26.64 8.10 21.39
N LYS A 162 25.38 8.33 21.82
CA LYS A 162 24.18 7.71 21.22
C LYS A 162 23.90 8.29 19.83
N ALA A 163 24.05 9.61 19.63
CA ALA A 163 23.85 10.27 18.35
C ALA A 163 24.85 9.78 17.30
N VAL A 164 26.13 9.60 17.70
CA VAL A 164 27.18 9.05 16.82
C VAL A 164 26.85 7.61 16.39
N ARG A 165 26.35 6.77 17.30
CA ARG A 165 25.89 5.41 16.93
C ARG A 165 24.74 5.44 15.94
N ILE A 166 23.72 6.25 16.22
CA ILE A 166 22.55 6.42 15.31
C ILE A 166 23.02 6.94 13.95
N ALA A 167 23.96 7.88 13.91
CA ALA A 167 24.55 8.39 12.68
C ALA A 167 25.20 7.26 11.86
N HIS A 168 26.02 6.44 12.52
CA HIS A 168 26.67 5.30 11.86
C HIS A 168 25.64 4.27 11.33
N ASP A 169 24.63 3.95 12.12
CA ASP A 169 23.58 3.00 11.71
C ASP A 169 22.75 3.52 10.53
N LEU A 170 22.35 4.79 10.55
CA LEU A 170 21.66 5.44 9.47
C LEU A 170 22.52 5.51 8.19
N TYR A 171 23.81 5.79 8.33
CA TYR A 171 24.74 5.79 7.20
C TYR A 171 24.83 4.40 6.55
N ARG A 172 24.88 3.32 7.34
CA ARG A 172 24.85 1.94 6.85
C ARG A 172 23.53 1.58 6.15
N LEU A 173 22.43 2.22 6.54
CA LEU A 173 21.11 2.06 5.91
C LEU A 173 20.96 2.88 4.62
N GLY A 174 21.97 3.69 4.24
CA GLY A 174 21.97 4.45 3.00
C GLY A 174 21.46 5.89 3.13
N TYR A 175 21.31 6.39 4.36
CA TYR A 175 20.99 7.80 4.61
C TYR A 175 22.24 8.67 4.49
N ASP A 176 22.07 9.90 4.03
CA ASP A 176 23.12 10.91 3.93
C ASP A 176 23.04 11.83 5.15
N ILE A 177 24.06 11.79 6.02
CA ILE A 177 24.05 12.55 7.26
C ILE A 177 24.64 13.92 6.97
N CYS A 178 23.79 14.95 7.04
CA CYS A 178 24.21 16.33 6.82
C CYS A 178 25.02 16.90 7.98
N GLY A 179 24.80 16.39 9.19
CA GLY A 179 25.52 16.80 10.38
C GLY A 179 24.78 16.46 11.67
N LEU A 180 25.45 16.77 12.77
CA LEU A 180 24.94 16.65 14.13
C LEU A 180 24.74 18.07 14.68
N VAL A 181 23.66 18.29 15.42
CA VAL A 181 23.39 19.56 16.10
C VAL A 181 23.38 19.29 17.60
N SER A 182 24.20 20.00 18.37
CA SER A 182 24.25 19.85 19.83
C SER A 182 23.02 20.53 20.46
N GLU A 183 22.44 19.88 21.46
CA GLU A 183 21.29 20.42 22.20
C GLU A 183 21.76 21.42 23.30
N ASP A 184 23.01 21.35 23.73
CA ASP A 184 23.61 22.23 24.72
C ASP A 184 25.12 22.35 24.44
N GLU A 185 25.69 23.55 24.62
CA GLU A 185 27.14 23.80 24.53
C GLU A 185 27.96 23.02 25.56
N ARG A 186 27.34 22.61 26.67
CA ARG A 186 27.96 21.89 27.78
C ARG A 186 28.00 20.37 27.61
N THR A 187 27.30 19.82 26.62
CA THR A 187 27.35 18.37 26.40
C THR A 187 28.70 17.97 25.78
N PRO A 188 29.40 16.96 26.35
CA PRO A 188 30.66 16.50 25.78
C PRO A 188 30.43 15.94 24.38
N VAL A 189 30.89 16.69 23.37
CA VAL A 189 30.78 16.31 21.97
C VAL A 189 31.72 15.13 21.72
N LYS A 190 31.17 13.93 21.56
CA LYS A 190 31.89 12.73 21.14
C LYS A 190 32.01 12.56 19.64
N ALA A 191 31.39 13.46 18.89
CA ALA A 191 31.52 13.51 17.42
C ALA A 191 32.71 14.39 17.01
N ASP A 192 33.31 14.11 15.87
CA ASP A 192 34.32 15.01 15.28
C ASP A 192 33.73 16.41 15.14
N ARG A 193 34.47 17.45 15.59
CA ARG A 193 34.02 18.85 15.52
C ARG A 193 33.58 19.29 14.13
N ASN A 194 34.14 18.69 13.08
CA ASN A 194 33.75 18.95 11.68
C ASN A 194 32.39 18.39 11.29
N GLN A 195 31.78 17.52 12.13
CA GLN A 195 30.46 16.92 11.88
C GLN A 195 29.35 17.64 12.66
N VAL A 196 29.69 18.52 13.59
CA VAL A 196 28.73 19.29 14.39
C VAL A 196 28.48 20.63 13.69
N LEU A 197 27.25 20.84 13.22
CA LEU A 197 26.84 22.03 12.45
C LEU A 197 26.47 23.23 13.33
N GLY A 198 26.27 23.02 14.65
CA GLY A 198 25.90 24.08 15.58
C GLY A 198 25.18 23.56 16.83
N THR A 199 24.75 24.49 17.66
CA THR A 199 23.85 24.28 18.81
C THR A 199 22.46 24.82 18.48
N VAL A 200 21.43 24.24 19.09
CA VAL A 200 20.03 24.74 18.97
C VAL A 200 19.83 25.88 19.94
#